data_fe6789cdc731f3d469672e173287aa95
#
_entry.id   fe6789cdc731f3d469672e173287aa95
#
_cell.length_a   1.000
_cell.length_b   1.000
_cell.length_c   1.000
_cell.angle_alpha   90.00
_cell.angle_beta   90.00
_cell.angle_gamma   90.00
#
_symmetry.space_group_name_H-M   'P 1'
#
loop_
_entity.id
_entity.type
_entity.pdbx_description
1 polymer ?
#
loop_
_entity_poly.entity_id
_entity_poly.type
_entity_poly.pdbx_seq_one_letter_code
_entity_poly.pdbx_strand_id
1 'polypeptide(L)'
;MLVVNVASQCGLTPQYEGLERLQHRYGSEAFSVLGVPCNQFAGQEPGTPEEIQAFCATTYGTTFPLTEKLDVNGRHRHPLYEWLTSTPDVDGRAGEVEWNFEKFLVSPSAEIVARFRPPVEPEDERVIHAIEETLP
;
A
#
# COMPACT_ATOMS: atom_id res chain seq x y z
N MET A 1 -5.59 -4.02 -7.89
CA MET A 1 -5.35 -2.91 -6.95
C MET A 1 -4.23 -3.29 -6.00
N LEU A 2 -3.27 -2.42 -5.83
CA LEU A 2 -2.20 -2.59 -4.84
C LEU A 2 -2.48 -1.69 -3.65
N VAL A 3 -2.85 -2.28 -2.52
CA VAL A 3 -3.19 -1.56 -1.29
C VAL A 3 -1.94 -1.45 -0.43
N VAL A 4 -1.57 -0.23 -0.05
CA VAL A 4 -0.33 0.05 0.67
C VAL A 4 -0.63 1.00 1.83
N ASN A 5 -0.28 0.62 3.05
CA ASN A 5 -0.33 1.55 4.18
C ASN A 5 0.90 2.46 4.12
N VAL A 6 0.66 3.76 4.15
CA VAL A 6 1.68 4.76 3.84
C VAL A 6 1.93 5.72 5.01
N ALA A 7 3.11 6.32 5.01
CA ALA A 7 3.50 7.32 6.00
C ALA A 7 4.46 8.34 5.39
N SER A 8 4.41 9.58 5.91
CA SER A 8 5.19 10.71 5.39
C SER A 8 6.57 10.84 6.03
N GLN A 9 6.80 10.20 7.17
CA GLN A 9 8.02 10.38 7.98
C GLN A 9 8.75 9.08 8.27
N CYS A 10 8.64 8.09 7.39
CA CYS A 10 9.27 6.79 7.50
C CYS A 10 10.55 6.73 6.67
N GLY A 11 11.51 5.91 7.10
CA GLY A 11 12.70 5.61 6.27
C GLY A 11 12.34 4.97 4.93
N LEU A 12 11.16 4.33 4.84
CA LEU A 12 10.68 3.74 3.59
C LEU A 12 9.81 4.69 2.75
N THR A 13 9.58 5.92 3.20
CA THR A 13 8.76 6.90 2.48
C THR A 13 9.20 7.11 1.02
N PRO A 14 10.50 7.02 0.66
CA PRO A 14 10.91 7.07 -0.76
C PRO A 14 10.27 6.00 -1.65
N GLN A 15 9.68 4.95 -1.09
CA GLN A 15 8.91 3.97 -1.88
C GLN A 15 7.72 4.61 -2.61
N TYR A 16 7.26 5.80 -2.22
CA TYR A 16 6.26 6.56 -2.97
C TYR A 16 6.65 6.72 -4.44
N GLU A 17 7.94 6.89 -4.74
CA GLU A 17 8.41 7.03 -6.12
C GLU A 17 8.07 5.81 -6.96
N GLY A 18 8.36 4.62 -6.43
CA GLY A 18 8.07 3.36 -7.12
C GLY A 18 6.57 3.11 -7.24
N LEU A 19 5.80 3.46 -6.20
CA LEU A 19 4.33 3.34 -6.26
C LEU A 19 3.75 4.23 -7.36
N GLU A 20 4.23 5.45 -7.49
CA GLU A 20 3.75 6.34 -8.54
C GLU A 20 4.14 5.84 -9.93
N ARG A 21 5.34 5.28 -10.10
CA ARG A 21 5.73 4.67 -11.37
C ARG A 21 4.84 3.49 -11.74
N LEU A 22 4.43 2.67 -10.77
CA LEU A 22 3.45 1.60 -11.02
C LEU A 22 2.11 2.17 -11.46
N GLN A 23 1.66 3.25 -10.81
CA GLN A 23 0.41 3.93 -11.18
C GLN A 23 0.47 4.43 -12.62
N HIS A 24 1.56 5.05 -13.02
CA HIS A 24 1.75 5.52 -14.38
C HIS A 24 1.80 4.37 -15.39
N ARG A 25 2.49 3.30 -15.05
CA ARG A 25 2.69 2.16 -15.95
C ARG A 25 1.41 1.36 -16.19
N TYR A 26 0.62 1.14 -15.14
CA TYR A 26 -0.52 0.22 -15.20
C TYR A 26 -1.87 0.89 -14.96
N GLY A 27 -1.91 2.16 -14.61
CA GLY A 27 -3.14 2.83 -14.20
C GLY A 27 -4.18 3.02 -15.31
N SER A 28 -3.80 2.85 -16.58
CA SER A 28 -4.75 2.86 -17.70
C SER A 28 -5.35 1.48 -17.97
N GLU A 29 -4.91 0.47 -17.25
CA GLU A 29 -5.41 -0.90 -17.32
C GLU A 29 -6.30 -1.14 -16.09
N ALA A 30 -6.71 -2.36 -15.82
CA ALA A 30 -7.57 -2.65 -14.67
C ALA A 30 -6.76 -2.65 -13.35
N PHE A 31 -6.02 -1.57 -13.08
CA PHE A 31 -5.12 -1.47 -11.93
C PHE A 31 -5.11 -0.06 -11.34
N SER A 32 -4.95 0.02 -10.03
CA SER A 32 -4.61 1.27 -9.33
C SER A 32 -3.85 0.94 -8.05
N VAL A 33 -2.96 1.84 -7.66
CA VAL A 33 -2.43 1.87 -6.29
C VAL A 33 -3.48 2.54 -5.40
N LEU A 34 -3.66 2.05 -4.19
CA LEU A 34 -4.47 2.70 -3.16
C LEU A 34 -3.59 2.92 -1.93
N GLY A 35 -3.31 4.16 -1.61
CA GLY A 35 -2.56 4.52 -0.41
C GLY A 35 -3.48 4.63 0.80
N VAL A 36 -3.09 4.04 1.92
CA VAL A 36 -3.84 4.07 3.17
C VAL A 36 -2.96 4.72 4.24
N PRO A 37 -3.11 6.03 4.51
CA PRO A 37 -2.33 6.67 5.57
C PRO A 37 -2.62 6.00 6.93
N CYS A 38 -1.55 5.70 7.68
CA CYS A 38 -1.66 5.06 8.98
C CYS A 38 -0.60 5.60 9.94
N ASN A 39 -1.00 5.95 11.16
CA ASN A 39 -0.11 6.52 12.16
C ASN A 39 0.32 5.54 13.25
N GLN A 40 0.06 4.24 13.06
CA GLN A 40 0.31 3.23 14.10
C GLN A 40 1.78 2.82 14.22
N PHE A 41 2.61 3.12 13.24
CA PHE A 41 4.01 2.70 13.22
C PHE A 41 4.90 3.88 13.61
N ALA A 42 5.24 3.95 14.89
CA ALA A 42 6.08 4.99 15.50
C ALA A 42 5.55 6.41 15.28
N GLY A 43 4.24 6.58 15.05
CA GLY A 43 3.65 7.90 14.84
C GLY A 43 4.21 8.62 13.61
N GLN A 44 4.56 7.90 12.55
CA GLN A 44 5.23 8.46 11.37
C GLN A 44 4.28 9.04 10.33
N GLU A 45 2.98 9.11 10.64
CA GLU A 45 1.98 9.80 9.81
C GLU A 45 1.10 10.70 10.68
N PRO A 46 1.68 11.74 11.33
CA PRO A 46 0.94 12.56 12.29
C PRO A 46 0.06 13.63 11.65
N GLY A 47 0.22 13.91 10.36
CA GLY A 47 -0.48 15.00 9.68
C GLY A 47 -1.97 14.80 9.52
N THR A 48 -2.66 15.89 9.19
CA THR A 48 -4.07 15.85 8.79
C THR A 48 -4.20 15.26 7.37
N PRO A 49 -5.40 14.82 6.94
CA PRO A 49 -5.60 14.36 5.57
C PRO A 49 -5.13 15.38 4.53
N GLU A 50 -5.38 16.67 4.76
CA GLU A 50 -4.95 17.74 3.85
C GLU A 50 -3.43 17.87 3.78
N GLU A 51 -2.76 17.78 4.94
CA GLU A 51 -1.30 17.82 5.00
C GLU A 51 -0.67 16.62 4.31
N ILE A 52 -1.25 15.43 4.47
CA ILE A 52 -0.77 14.20 3.81
C ILE A 52 -0.92 14.32 2.29
N GLN A 53 -2.08 14.78 1.82
CA GLN A 53 -2.31 15.01 0.39
C GLN A 53 -1.31 16.01 -0.19
N ALA A 54 -1.08 17.13 0.52
CA ALA A 54 -0.13 18.14 0.08
C ALA A 54 1.30 17.60 0.04
N PHE A 55 1.71 16.82 1.04
CA PHE A 55 3.03 16.19 1.07
C PHE A 55 3.22 15.26 -0.14
N CYS A 56 2.26 14.38 -0.39
CA CYS A 56 2.34 13.45 -1.51
C CYS A 56 2.41 14.18 -2.85
N ALA A 57 1.57 15.20 -3.04
CA ALA A 57 1.52 15.94 -4.29
C ALA A 57 2.79 16.76 -4.53
N THR A 58 3.30 17.46 -3.50
CA THR A 58 4.44 18.37 -3.67
C THR A 58 5.78 17.66 -3.63
N THR A 59 5.93 16.64 -2.80
CA THR A 59 7.22 15.96 -2.63
C THR A 59 7.42 14.82 -3.65
N TYR A 60 6.35 14.08 -3.95
CA TYR A 60 6.44 12.90 -4.82
C TYR A 60 5.59 12.97 -6.07
N GLY A 61 4.73 13.98 -6.21
CA GLY A 61 3.87 14.12 -7.38
C GLY A 61 2.92 12.95 -7.56
N THR A 62 2.42 12.36 -6.48
CA THR A 62 1.58 11.17 -6.56
C THR A 62 0.21 11.49 -7.17
N THR A 63 -0.28 10.56 -8.01
CA THR A 63 -1.58 10.68 -8.66
C THR A 63 -2.55 9.57 -8.23
N PHE A 64 -2.09 8.56 -7.51
CA PHE A 64 -2.98 7.50 -7.02
C PHE A 64 -3.81 7.98 -5.83
N PRO A 65 -5.01 7.39 -5.61
CA PRO A 65 -5.89 7.81 -4.53
C PRO A 65 -5.35 7.43 -3.16
N LEU A 66 -5.69 8.25 -2.16
CA LEU A 66 -5.45 7.98 -0.75
C LEU A 66 -6.79 7.86 -0.04
N THR A 67 -6.86 6.97 0.94
CA THR A 67 -8.00 6.92 1.87
C THR A 67 -7.82 7.98 2.96
N GLU A 68 -8.81 8.11 3.83
CA GLU A 68 -8.58 8.78 5.12
C GLU A 68 -7.58 7.96 5.95
N LYS A 69 -7.07 8.54 7.02
CA LYS A 69 -6.17 7.84 7.93
C LYS A 69 -6.92 6.71 8.62
N LEU A 70 -6.38 5.49 8.57
CA LEU A 70 -7.01 4.29 9.12
C LEU A 70 -6.06 3.56 10.06
N ASP A 71 -6.63 2.78 10.98
CA ASP A 71 -5.89 1.76 11.72
C ASP A 71 -5.88 0.47 10.91
N VAL A 72 -4.69 -0.11 10.77
CA VAL A 72 -4.49 -1.35 10.01
C VAL A 72 -4.27 -2.57 10.91
N ASN A 73 -3.93 -2.34 12.18
CA ASN A 73 -3.71 -3.36 13.19
C ASN A 73 -4.52 -3.08 14.43
N GLY A 74 -4.72 -4.10 15.24
CA GLY A 74 -5.28 -3.98 16.57
C GLY A 74 -6.80 -3.96 16.59
N ARG A 75 -7.31 -3.54 17.73
CA ARG A 75 -8.73 -3.61 18.07
C ARG A 75 -9.63 -2.73 17.20
N HIS A 76 -9.09 -1.60 16.72
CA HIS A 76 -9.83 -0.65 15.88
C HIS A 76 -9.46 -0.78 14.40
N ARG A 77 -8.85 -1.88 14.03
CA ARG A 77 -8.47 -2.16 12.64
C ARG A 77 -9.69 -2.04 11.73
N HIS A 78 -9.49 -1.31 10.62
CA HIS A 78 -10.54 -1.16 9.61
C HIS A 78 -10.89 -2.52 9.00
N PRO A 79 -12.17 -2.78 8.67
CA PRO A 79 -12.59 -4.06 8.06
C PRO A 79 -11.80 -4.46 6.82
N LEU A 80 -11.34 -3.49 6.01
CA LEU A 80 -10.46 -3.76 4.89
C LEU A 80 -9.22 -4.54 5.32
N TYR A 81 -8.57 -4.11 6.42
CA TYR A 81 -7.37 -4.75 6.90
C TYR A 81 -7.63 -6.03 7.69
N GLU A 82 -8.82 -6.17 8.26
CA GLU A 82 -9.23 -7.45 8.83
C GLU A 82 -9.25 -8.53 7.74
N TRP A 83 -9.75 -8.18 6.56
CA TRP A 83 -9.74 -9.07 5.40
C TRP A 83 -8.34 -9.28 4.84
N LEU A 84 -7.59 -8.19 4.59
CA LEU A 84 -6.25 -8.27 4.00
C LEU A 84 -5.28 -9.08 4.86
N THR A 85 -5.27 -8.85 6.17
CA THR A 85 -4.30 -9.47 7.08
C THR A 85 -4.56 -10.95 7.34
N SER A 86 -5.68 -11.50 6.88
CA SER A 86 -5.93 -12.94 6.90
C SER A 86 -5.12 -13.68 5.84
N THR A 87 -4.54 -12.96 4.89
CA THR A 87 -3.75 -13.55 3.80
C THR A 87 -2.29 -13.71 4.21
N PRO A 88 -1.68 -14.90 3.96
CA PRO A 88 -0.26 -15.09 4.23
C PRO A 88 0.64 -14.41 3.19
N ASP A 89 1.89 -14.13 3.60
CA ASP A 89 2.94 -13.70 2.71
C ASP A 89 3.57 -14.91 1.96
N VAL A 90 4.65 -14.67 1.22
CA VAL A 90 5.33 -15.71 0.46
C VAL A 90 5.91 -16.83 1.35
N ASP A 91 6.16 -16.53 2.63
CA ASP A 91 6.68 -17.50 3.59
C ASP A 91 5.56 -18.20 4.37
N GLY A 92 4.31 -17.96 4.01
CA GLY A 92 3.14 -18.55 4.65
C GLY A 92 2.73 -17.90 5.96
N ARG A 93 3.21 -16.68 6.26
CA ARG A 93 2.88 -15.95 7.49
C ARG A 93 1.75 -14.95 7.23
N ALA A 94 0.63 -15.15 7.91
CA ALA A 94 -0.46 -14.19 7.98
C ALA A 94 -0.30 -13.31 9.23
N GLY A 95 -1.32 -12.52 9.55
CA GLY A 95 -1.38 -11.71 10.76
C GLY A 95 -1.09 -10.24 10.51
N GLU A 96 -0.70 -9.52 11.55
CA GLU A 96 -0.58 -8.07 11.55
C GLU A 96 0.37 -7.53 10.47
N VAL A 97 0.06 -6.31 10.01
CA VAL A 97 0.95 -5.51 9.19
C VAL A 97 2.19 -5.20 10.03
N GLU A 98 3.38 -5.43 9.46
CA GLU A 98 4.63 -5.32 10.21
C GLU A 98 5.14 -3.90 10.35
N TRP A 99 4.95 -3.06 9.33
CA TRP A 99 5.42 -1.68 9.31
C TRP A 99 4.74 -0.90 8.18
N ASN A 100 5.10 0.38 8.04
CA ASN A 100 4.67 1.19 6.90
C ASN A 100 5.10 0.56 5.58
N PHE A 101 4.34 0.78 4.53
CA PHE A 101 4.61 0.31 3.16
C PHE A 101 4.55 -1.21 2.98
N GLU A 102 3.72 -1.89 3.75
CA GLU A 102 3.34 -3.26 3.43
C GLU A 102 2.30 -3.25 2.30
N LYS A 103 2.41 -4.19 1.37
CA LYS A 103 1.62 -4.19 0.14
C LYS A 103 0.76 -5.44 0.04
N PHE A 104 -0.48 -5.24 -0.37
CA PHE A 104 -1.41 -6.33 -0.67
C PHE A 104 -1.93 -6.14 -2.08
N LEU A 105 -1.80 -7.17 -2.91
CA LEU A 105 -2.32 -7.12 -4.27
C LEU A 105 -3.69 -7.79 -4.34
N VAL A 106 -4.68 -7.05 -4.81
CA VAL A 106 -6.05 -7.52 -4.98
C VAL A 106 -6.36 -7.55 -6.48
N SER A 107 -6.85 -8.69 -6.96
CA SER A 107 -7.21 -8.88 -8.37
C SER A 107 -8.49 -8.11 -8.74
N PRO A 108 -8.77 -7.91 -10.04
CA PRO A 108 -10.03 -7.32 -10.49
C PRO A 108 -11.27 -8.07 -10.00
N SER A 109 -11.15 -9.36 -9.72
CA SER A 109 -12.26 -10.17 -9.17
C SER A 109 -12.36 -10.11 -7.65
N ALA A 110 -11.66 -9.17 -7.01
CA ALA A 110 -11.67 -8.96 -5.56
C ALA A 110 -11.10 -10.13 -4.75
N GLU A 111 -10.06 -10.76 -5.26
CA GLU A 111 -9.30 -11.79 -4.54
C GLU A 111 -7.94 -11.25 -4.15
N ILE A 112 -7.48 -11.53 -2.93
CA ILE A 112 -6.13 -11.17 -2.50
C ILE A 112 -5.18 -12.21 -3.10
N VAL A 113 -4.31 -11.79 -4.01
CA VAL A 113 -3.44 -12.70 -4.75
C VAL A 113 -1.99 -12.68 -4.28
N ALA A 114 -1.57 -11.64 -3.55
CA ALA A 114 -0.20 -11.56 -3.03
C ALA A 114 -0.11 -10.57 -1.87
N ARG A 115 0.89 -10.79 -1.02
CA ARG A 115 1.24 -9.91 0.10
C ARG A 115 2.75 -9.75 0.14
N PHE A 116 3.21 -8.50 0.14
CA PHE A 116 4.64 -8.18 0.18
C PHE A 116 4.95 -7.36 1.42
N ARG A 117 5.89 -7.83 2.22
CA ARG A 117 6.29 -7.14 3.45
C ARG A 117 6.98 -5.81 3.12
N PRO A 118 7.06 -4.88 4.09
CA PRO A 118 7.52 -3.51 3.83
C PRO A 118 8.82 -3.34 3.06
N PRO A 119 9.88 -4.12 3.33
CA PRO A 119 11.17 -3.91 2.62
C PRO A 119 11.14 -4.21 1.13
N VAL A 120 10.13 -4.95 0.66
CA VAL A 120 10.01 -5.27 -0.77
C VAL A 120 9.63 -4.00 -1.53
N GLU A 121 10.52 -3.55 -2.42
CA GLU A 121 10.29 -2.34 -3.21
C GLU A 121 9.07 -2.50 -4.14
N PRO A 122 8.33 -1.42 -4.42
CA PRO A 122 7.17 -1.51 -5.30
C PRO A 122 7.48 -2.05 -6.69
N GLU A 123 8.67 -1.74 -7.22
CA GLU A 123 9.09 -2.20 -8.54
C GLU A 123 9.94 -3.48 -8.51
N ASP A 124 9.98 -4.18 -7.38
CA ASP A 124 10.59 -5.51 -7.31
C ASP A 124 9.95 -6.42 -8.35
N GLU A 125 10.77 -7.25 -8.99
CA GLU A 125 10.28 -8.15 -10.05
C GLU A 125 9.11 -9.03 -9.61
N ARG A 126 9.10 -9.44 -8.34
CA ARG A 126 8.00 -10.25 -7.78
C ARG A 126 6.69 -9.47 -7.76
N VAL A 127 6.74 -8.18 -7.44
CA VAL A 127 5.54 -7.32 -7.43
C VAL A 127 5.06 -7.10 -8.86
N ILE A 128 5.95 -6.73 -9.76
CA ILE A 128 5.63 -6.49 -11.18
C ILE A 128 5.02 -7.74 -11.81
N HIS A 129 5.65 -8.90 -11.61
CA HIS A 129 5.15 -10.16 -12.13
C HIS A 129 3.74 -10.47 -11.61
N ALA A 130 3.51 -10.31 -10.32
CA ALA A 130 2.20 -10.54 -9.72
C ALA A 130 1.14 -9.60 -10.30
N ILE A 131 1.47 -8.31 -10.49
CA ILE A 131 0.55 -7.34 -11.10
C ILE A 131 0.21 -7.78 -12.53
N GLU A 132 1.21 -8.11 -13.33
CA GLU A 132 0.99 -8.47 -14.74
C GLU A 132 0.18 -9.75 -14.88
N GLU A 133 0.32 -10.69 -13.97
CA GLU A 133 -0.50 -11.89 -13.97
C GLU A 133 -1.98 -11.64 -13.64
N THR A 134 -2.30 -10.55 -12.96
CA THR A 134 -3.69 -10.23 -12.61
C THR A 134 -4.40 -9.38 -13.66
N LEU A 135 -3.66 -8.78 -14.58
CA LEU A 135 -4.25 -7.95 -15.63
C LEU A 135 -4.95 -8.78 -16.69
N PRO A 136 -6.09 -8.31 -17.22
CA PRO A 136 -6.81 -9.02 -18.27
C PRO A 136 -6.03 -9.07 -19.60
#